data_9f17f5f9db5162374e8844b5e15ee738
#
_entry.id   9f17f5f9db5162374e8844b5e15ee738
#
_cell.length_a   1.000
_cell.length_b   1.000
_cell.length_c   1.000
_cell.angle_alpha   90.00
_cell.angle_beta   90.00
_cell.angle_gamma   90.00
#
_symmetry.space_group_name_H-M   'P 1'
#
loop_
_entity.id
_entity.type
_entity.pdbx_description
1 polymer ?
#
loop_
_entity_poly.entity_id
_entity_poly.type
_entity_poly.pdbx_seq_one_letter_code
_entity_poly.pdbx_strand_id
1 'polypeptide(L)'
;MIWRKNCFVSLWLIFAACPALALEMRFQYPALEKVLAQQLFTQDGRRYVQGNENRKCNFAYLEKPKIGEWNGRLVIRARFIGKAAVGMFGKCVGIGDSFDLTLVGIPVYQSGVITLKEVQASTNGHDTMYSRRVMKGLQQALTKDIGYPAESDAKKILEQTREGQPFQQKLSKFEISAVRATPDALVLVIDFVLTVQ
;
A
#
# COMPACT_ATOMS: atom_id res chain seq x y z
N MET A 1 -42.54 19.54 -64.73
CA MET A 1 -42.58 19.66 -63.26
C MET A 1 -41.56 18.65 -62.68
N ILE A 2 -40.32 19.07 -62.43
CA ILE A 2 -39.17 18.21 -62.13
C ILE A 2 -38.84 18.44 -60.66
N TRP A 3 -39.02 17.40 -59.84
CA TRP A 3 -38.79 17.40 -58.42
C TRP A 3 -37.33 16.90 -58.13
N ARG A 4 -36.44 17.85 -57.78
CA ARG A 4 -35.06 17.53 -57.36
C ARG A 4 -35.06 17.04 -55.91
N LYS A 5 -34.73 15.76 -55.69
CA LYS A 5 -34.45 15.19 -54.38
C LYS A 5 -33.02 15.55 -53.96
N ASN A 6 -32.89 16.43 -52.92
CA ASN A 6 -31.60 16.69 -52.27
C ASN A 6 -31.26 15.52 -51.33
N CYS A 7 -30.21 14.80 -51.70
CA CYS A 7 -29.58 13.79 -50.83
C CYS A 7 -28.62 14.48 -49.88
N PHE A 8 -29.04 14.69 -48.63
CA PHE A 8 -28.11 15.10 -47.55
C PHE A 8 -27.27 13.90 -47.13
N VAL A 9 -26.02 13.87 -47.56
CA VAL A 9 -25.03 12.90 -47.06
C VAL A 9 -24.50 13.44 -45.74
N SER A 10 -25.01 12.94 -44.62
CA SER A 10 -24.47 13.20 -43.28
C SER A 10 -23.14 12.46 -43.11
N LEU A 11 -22.05 13.21 -43.23
CA LEU A 11 -20.69 12.72 -42.96
C LEU A 11 -20.52 12.54 -41.41
N TRP A 12 -20.70 11.34 -40.91
CA TRP A 12 -20.38 11.00 -39.55
C TRP A 12 -18.86 10.94 -39.38
N LEU A 13 -18.30 11.97 -38.78
CA LEU A 13 -16.91 11.98 -38.29
C LEU A 13 -16.80 10.99 -37.10
N ILE A 14 -16.34 9.78 -37.37
CA ILE A 14 -15.96 8.84 -36.34
C ILE A 14 -14.66 9.37 -35.72
N PHE A 15 -14.75 10.02 -34.58
CA PHE A 15 -13.61 10.30 -33.71
C PHE A 15 -13.11 8.96 -33.19
N ALA A 16 -12.09 8.42 -33.83
CA ALA A 16 -11.30 7.34 -33.27
C ALA A 16 -10.59 7.86 -32.01
N ALA A 17 -11.21 7.63 -30.84
CA ALA A 17 -10.53 7.85 -29.56
C ALA A 17 -9.31 6.91 -29.52
N CYS A 18 -8.12 7.48 -29.73
CA CYS A 18 -6.87 6.78 -29.54
C CYS A 18 -6.82 6.32 -28.07
N PRO A 19 -6.75 5.02 -27.74
CA PRO A 19 -6.62 4.60 -26.35
C PRO A 19 -5.31 5.15 -25.83
N ALA A 20 -5.36 5.96 -24.79
CA ALA A 20 -4.17 6.35 -24.05
C ALA A 20 -3.52 5.05 -23.55
N LEU A 21 -2.27 4.80 -23.95
CA LEU A 21 -1.50 3.62 -23.54
C LEU A 21 -1.13 3.82 -22.07
N ALA A 22 -1.98 3.36 -21.17
CA ALA A 22 -1.67 3.30 -19.75
C ALA A 22 -0.70 2.14 -19.50
N LEU A 23 0.35 2.38 -18.74
CA LEU A 23 1.30 1.35 -18.33
C LEU A 23 0.70 0.53 -17.19
N GLU A 24 0.62 -0.79 -17.35
CA GLU A 24 0.26 -1.69 -16.27
C GLU A 24 1.54 -2.21 -15.58
N MET A 25 1.69 -1.93 -14.29
CA MET A 25 2.77 -2.46 -13.46
C MET A 25 2.21 -3.48 -12.47
N ARG A 26 2.85 -4.65 -12.39
CA ARG A 26 2.45 -5.75 -11.50
C ARG A 26 3.52 -5.97 -10.45
N PHE A 27 3.15 -5.79 -9.19
CA PHE A 27 4.01 -6.02 -8.04
C PHE A 27 3.61 -7.33 -7.37
N GLN A 28 4.39 -8.38 -7.57
CA GLN A 28 4.17 -9.65 -6.90
C GLN A 28 4.28 -9.50 -5.38
N TYR A 29 3.42 -10.17 -4.63
CA TYR A 29 3.37 -10.06 -3.17
C TYR A 29 4.70 -10.35 -2.47
N PRO A 30 5.52 -11.35 -2.87
CA PRO A 30 6.83 -11.54 -2.27
C PRO A 30 7.79 -10.35 -2.43
N ALA A 31 7.66 -9.58 -3.52
CA ALA A 31 8.45 -8.35 -3.69
C ALA A 31 7.95 -7.24 -2.76
N LEU A 32 6.63 -7.08 -2.63
CA LEU A 32 6.04 -6.13 -1.68
C LEU A 32 6.36 -6.49 -0.22
N GLU A 33 6.38 -7.77 0.14
CA GLU A 33 6.80 -8.23 1.48
C GLU A 33 8.25 -7.81 1.78
N LYS A 34 9.15 -7.91 0.81
CA LYS A 34 10.55 -7.45 0.97
C LYS A 34 10.62 -5.93 1.18
N VAL A 35 9.87 -5.15 0.39
CA VAL A 35 9.80 -3.70 0.57
C VAL A 35 9.25 -3.35 1.95
N LEU A 36 8.16 -3.99 2.36
CA LEU A 36 7.54 -3.81 3.67
C LEU A 36 8.53 -4.14 4.81
N ALA A 37 9.26 -5.25 4.68
CA ALA A 37 10.27 -5.65 5.64
C ALA A 37 11.41 -4.63 5.74
N GLN A 38 11.89 -4.10 4.62
CA GLN A 38 12.99 -3.14 4.58
C GLN A 38 12.60 -1.74 5.07
N GLN A 39 11.35 -1.31 4.84
CA GLN A 39 10.91 0.04 5.15
C GLN A 39 10.22 0.17 6.52
N LEU A 40 9.49 -0.85 6.95
CA LEU A 40 8.68 -0.78 8.17
C LEU A 40 9.14 -1.73 9.28
N PHE A 41 9.73 -2.87 8.95
CA PHE A 41 10.17 -3.87 9.92
C PHE A 41 11.70 -3.83 10.10
N THR A 42 12.23 -2.63 10.32
CA THR A 42 13.67 -2.34 10.29
C THR A 42 14.44 -2.78 11.54
N GLN A 43 13.76 -3.16 12.61
CA GLN A 43 14.38 -3.56 13.88
C GLN A 43 14.34 -5.08 14.00
N ASP A 44 15.32 -5.78 13.44
CA ASP A 44 15.39 -7.25 13.39
C ASP A 44 14.10 -7.90 12.86
N GLY A 45 13.55 -7.39 11.76
CA GLY A 45 12.30 -7.88 11.19
C GLY A 45 11.06 -7.54 12.02
N ARG A 46 11.15 -6.57 12.93
CA ARG A 46 10.06 -6.11 13.80
C ARG A 46 9.70 -4.66 13.54
N ARG A 47 8.43 -4.35 13.72
CA ARG A 47 7.87 -3.00 13.77
C ARG A 47 7.31 -2.76 15.16
N TYR A 48 8.00 -1.99 15.98
CA TYR A 48 7.48 -1.62 17.31
C TYR A 48 6.33 -0.62 17.17
N VAL A 49 5.20 -0.94 17.79
CA VAL A 49 4.03 -0.07 17.94
C VAL A 49 3.96 0.54 19.32
N GLN A 50 4.70 -0.03 20.28
CA GLN A 50 4.89 0.49 21.63
C GLN A 50 6.25 0.06 22.17
N GLY A 51 6.97 0.99 22.81
CA GLY A 51 8.31 0.71 23.34
C GLY A 51 9.37 0.57 22.25
N ASN A 52 10.41 -0.19 22.54
CA ASN A 52 11.51 -0.50 21.64
C ASN A 52 12.22 -1.79 22.11
N GLU A 53 13.26 -2.22 21.40
CA GLU A 53 14.05 -3.43 21.69
C GLU A 53 14.66 -3.47 23.11
N ASN A 54 14.95 -2.31 23.70
CA ASN A 54 15.54 -2.20 25.04
C ASN A 54 14.48 -2.35 26.17
N ARG A 55 13.20 -2.33 25.84
CA ARG A 55 12.11 -2.45 26.82
C ARG A 55 11.75 -3.90 27.07
N LYS A 56 12.11 -4.43 28.23
CA LYS A 56 11.84 -5.84 28.62
C LYS A 56 10.41 -6.10 29.09
N CYS A 57 9.78 -5.11 29.73
CA CYS A 57 8.51 -5.32 30.44
C CYS A 57 7.30 -4.62 29.79
N ASN A 58 7.52 -3.62 28.94
CA ASN A 58 6.42 -2.87 28.32
C ASN A 58 6.77 -2.58 26.88
N PHE A 59 6.31 -3.46 25.98
CA PHE A 59 6.53 -3.35 24.55
C PHE A 59 5.40 -4.00 23.77
N ALA A 60 5.26 -3.60 22.51
CA ALA A 60 4.43 -4.29 21.54
C ALA A 60 5.04 -4.11 20.14
N TYR A 61 5.09 -5.18 19.37
CA TYR A 61 5.58 -5.15 18.00
C TYR A 61 4.84 -6.12 17.09
N LEU A 62 4.98 -5.88 15.79
CA LEU A 62 4.57 -6.76 14.71
C LEU A 62 5.81 -7.40 14.10
N GLU A 63 5.70 -8.64 13.66
CA GLU A 63 6.75 -9.38 12.95
C GLU A 63 6.17 -10.25 11.84
N LYS A 64 7.05 -10.76 10.95
CA LYS A 64 6.70 -11.72 9.88
C LYS A 64 5.55 -11.26 8.99
N PRO A 65 5.65 -10.06 8.38
CA PRO A 65 4.59 -9.57 7.51
C PRO A 65 4.43 -10.47 6.28
N LYS A 66 3.17 -10.73 5.90
CA LYS A 66 2.76 -11.44 4.71
C LYS A 66 1.69 -10.63 3.99
N ILE A 67 1.80 -10.55 2.67
CA ILE A 67 0.85 -9.83 1.82
C ILE A 67 0.13 -10.82 0.91
N GLY A 68 -1.13 -10.57 0.64
CA GLY A 68 -1.97 -11.37 -0.25
C GLY A 68 -3.22 -10.62 -0.66
N GLU A 69 -4.16 -11.36 -1.21
CA GLU A 69 -5.44 -10.84 -1.65
C GLU A 69 -6.59 -11.69 -1.09
N TRP A 70 -7.75 -11.06 -0.91
CA TRP A 70 -9.02 -11.72 -0.64
C TRP A 70 -10.18 -10.86 -1.19
N ASN A 71 -10.92 -11.39 -2.14
CA ASN A 71 -12.07 -10.72 -2.79
C ASN A 71 -11.74 -9.31 -3.33
N GLY A 72 -10.62 -9.16 -4.03
CA GLY A 72 -10.16 -7.88 -4.59
C GLY A 72 -9.61 -6.90 -3.56
N ARG A 73 -9.49 -7.30 -2.30
CA ARG A 73 -8.94 -6.50 -1.20
C ARG A 73 -7.51 -6.94 -0.89
N LEU A 74 -6.65 -6.00 -0.58
CA LEU A 74 -5.32 -6.30 -0.09
C LEU A 74 -5.40 -6.85 1.34
N VAL A 75 -4.70 -7.95 1.58
CA VAL A 75 -4.61 -8.60 2.90
C VAL A 75 -3.19 -8.50 3.40
N ILE A 76 -2.99 -7.96 4.59
CA ILE A 76 -1.70 -7.93 5.28
C ILE A 76 -1.85 -8.75 6.56
N ARG A 77 -1.03 -9.78 6.70
CA ARG A 77 -0.96 -10.59 7.93
C ARG A 77 0.36 -10.33 8.62
N ALA A 78 0.34 -10.27 9.95
CA ALA A 78 1.54 -10.17 10.77
C ALA A 78 1.28 -10.81 12.12
N ARG A 79 2.34 -11.27 12.78
CA ARG A 79 2.25 -11.73 14.16
C ARG A 79 2.42 -10.55 15.10
N PHE A 80 1.46 -10.34 15.97
CA PHE A 80 1.55 -9.38 17.07
C PHE A 80 2.15 -10.08 18.30
N ILE A 81 3.07 -9.39 18.97
CA ILE A 81 3.62 -9.79 20.28
C ILE A 81 3.65 -8.55 21.15
N GLY A 82 3.02 -8.65 22.33
CA GLY A 82 2.95 -7.53 23.26
C GLY A 82 3.04 -7.94 24.71
N LYS A 83 3.60 -7.07 25.53
CA LYS A 83 3.69 -7.22 26.98
C LYS A 83 3.43 -5.88 27.64
N ALA A 84 2.40 -5.82 28.48
CA ALA A 84 2.08 -4.68 29.33
C ALA A 84 2.36 -5.05 30.79
N ALA A 85 3.56 -4.73 31.25
CA ALA A 85 4.05 -5.16 32.56
C ALA A 85 4.95 -4.10 33.18
N VAL A 86 5.03 -4.10 34.50
CA VAL A 86 5.98 -3.28 35.28
C VAL A 86 7.13 -4.17 35.78
N GLY A 87 8.32 -3.60 35.80
CA GLY A 87 9.49 -4.27 36.38
C GLY A 87 9.41 -4.18 37.91
N MET A 88 9.37 -5.33 38.58
CA MET A 88 9.42 -5.44 40.02
C MET A 88 10.41 -6.55 40.41
N PHE A 89 11.37 -6.23 41.27
CA PHE A 89 12.40 -7.20 41.77
C PHE A 89 13.11 -7.97 40.65
N GLY A 90 13.45 -7.28 39.52
CA GLY A 90 14.12 -7.89 38.37
C GLY A 90 13.21 -8.76 37.49
N LYS A 91 11.91 -8.86 37.77
CA LYS A 91 10.92 -9.62 36.99
C LYS A 91 9.86 -8.66 36.40
N CYS A 92 9.31 -9.03 35.25
CA CYS A 92 8.18 -8.32 34.67
C CYS A 92 6.87 -8.91 35.19
N VAL A 93 6.10 -8.12 35.94
CA VAL A 93 4.78 -8.49 36.44
C VAL A 93 3.71 -7.78 35.62
N GLY A 94 2.85 -8.54 34.97
CA GLY A 94 1.79 -7.98 34.10
C GLY A 94 1.27 -9.01 33.11
N ILE A 95 0.57 -8.51 32.07
CA ILE A 95 -0.04 -9.35 31.03
C ILE A 95 0.77 -9.27 29.73
N GLY A 96 0.83 -10.39 29.04
CA GLY A 96 1.41 -10.45 27.70
C GLY A 96 0.54 -11.32 26.81
N ASP A 97 0.62 -11.09 25.51
CA ASP A 97 -0.15 -11.85 24.54
C ASP A 97 0.56 -11.91 23.19
N SER A 98 0.28 -12.93 22.40
CA SER A 98 0.73 -13.04 21.02
C SER A 98 -0.35 -13.70 20.16
N PHE A 99 -0.65 -13.08 19.03
CA PHE A 99 -1.67 -13.56 18.11
C PHE A 99 -1.39 -13.13 16.69
N ASP A 100 -2.03 -13.81 15.74
CA ASP A 100 -1.95 -13.44 14.33
C ASP A 100 -2.96 -12.33 14.03
N LEU A 101 -2.46 -11.24 13.47
CA LEU A 101 -3.22 -10.09 13.03
C LEU A 101 -3.44 -10.18 11.51
N THR A 102 -4.66 -9.96 11.08
CA THR A 102 -5.01 -9.81 9.67
C THR A 102 -5.64 -8.45 9.45
N LEU A 103 -5.10 -7.69 8.50
CA LEU A 103 -5.65 -6.44 8.01
C LEU A 103 -6.17 -6.67 6.60
N VAL A 104 -7.37 -6.21 6.31
CA VAL A 104 -7.98 -6.27 4.99
C VAL A 104 -8.43 -4.87 4.62
N GLY A 105 -8.06 -4.41 3.42
CA GLY A 105 -8.45 -3.07 2.97
C GLY A 105 -8.47 -2.95 1.45
N ILE A 106 -9.12 -1.92 0.95
CA ILE A 106 -9.16 -1.60 -0.47
C ILE A 106 -7.97 -0.70 -0.79
N PRO A 107 -7.02 -1.13 -1.64
CA PRO A 107 -5.93 -0.27 -2.04
C PRO A 107 -6.45 0.83 -2.97
N VAL A 108 -6.10 2.08 -2.67
CA VAL A 108 -6.50 3.24 -3.46
C VAL A 108 -5.32 4.20 -3.62
N TYR A 109 -5.30 4.91 -4.74
CA TYR A 109 -4.38 6.03 -4.95
C TYR A 109 -5.13 7.34 -4.74
N GLN A 110 -4.55 8.22 -3.94
CA GLN A 110 -5.09 9.55 -3.70
C GLN A 110 -3.96 10.53 -3.39
N SER A 111 -3.94 11.65 -4.11
CA SER A 111 -2.98 12.75 -3.86
C SER A 111 -1.51 12.29 -3.79
N GLY A 112 -1.07 11.48 -4.75
CA GLY A 112 0.31 11.01 -4.84
C GLY A 112 0.65 9.79 -3.97
N VAL A 113 -0.30 9.30 -3.16
CA VAL A 113 -0.08 8.26 -2.15
C VAL A 113 -0.98 7.06 -2.41
N ILE A 114 -0.43 5.85 -2.35
CA ILE A 114 -1.21 4.61 -2.29
C ILE A 114 -1.49 4.32 -0.82
N THR A 115 -2.75 4.18 -0.46
CA THR A 115 -3.22 3.90 0.90
C THR A 115 -4.30 2.82 0.91
N LEU A 116 -4.72 2.39 2.10
CA LEU A 116 -5.82 1.45 2.26
C LEU A 116 -7.06 2.16 2.79
N LYS A 117 -8.20 1.96 2.14
CA LYS A 117 -9.53 2.38 2.61
C LYS A 117 -10.30 1.19 3.18
N GLU A 118 -11.32 1.47 3.98
CA GLU A 118 -12.19 0.46 4.60
C GLU A 118 -11.40 -0.65 5.32
N VAL A 119 -10.36 -0.23 6.06
CA VAL A 119 -9.50 -1.17 6.75
C VAL A 119 -10.26 -1.90 7.85
N GLN A 120 -10.26 -3.22 7.76
CA GLN A 120 -10.78 -4.12 8.77
C GLN A 120 -9.61 -4.90 9.36
N ALA A 121 -9.60 -5.00 10.67
CA ALA A 121 -8.58 -5.74 11.39
C ALA A 121 -9.23 -6.90 12.17
N SER A 122 -8.61 -8.07 12.17
CA SER A 122 -9.07 -9.25 12.87
C SER A 122 -7.92 -10.04 13.50
N THR A 123 -8.20 -10.83 14.50
CA THR A 123 -7.24 -11.64 15.26
C THR A 123 -7.41 -13.14 15.04
N ASN A 124 -8.07 -13.55 13.95
CA ASN A 124 -8.31 -14.95 13.61
C ASN A 124 -8.90 -15.79 14.78
N GLY A 125 -9.84 -15.21 15.54
CA GLY A 125 -10.52 -15.91 16.64
C GLY A 125 -9.87 -15.74 18.00
N HIS A 126 -8.74 -15.04 18.11
CA HIS A 126 -8.13 -14.71 19.40
C HIS A 126 -8.81 -13.48 20.01
N ASP A 127 -9.90 -13.70 20.76
CA ASP A 127 -10.73 -12.63 21.34
C ASP A 127 -10.52 -12.52 22.85
N THR A 128 -9.47 -11.80 23.25
CA THR A 128 -9.21 -11.44 24.65
C THR A 128 -9.50 -9.96 24.89
N MET A 129 -9.67 -9.55 26.13
CA MET A 129 -9.80 -8.12 26.47
C MET A 129 -8.55 -7.33 26.01
N TYR A 130 -7.37 -7.95 26.07
CA TYR A 130 -6.12 -7.35 25.62
C TYR A 130 -6.10 -7.20 24.11
N SER A 131 -6.40 -8.27 23.35
CA SER A 131 -6.42 -8.23 21.90
C SER A 131 -7.41 -7.20 21.36
N ARG A 132 -8.61 -7.09 21.94
CA ARG A 132 -9.61 -6.07 21.56
C ARG A 132 -9.08 -4.64 21.74
N ARG A 133 -8.39 -4.35 22.84
CA ARG A 133 -7.80 -3.03 23.10
C ARG A 133 -6.68 -2.71 22.13
N VAL A 134 -5.81 -3.69 21.85
CA VAL A 134 -4.73 -3.59 20.86
C VAL A 134 -5.28 -3.35 19.47
N MET A 135 -6.31 -4.09 19.05
CA MET A 135 -6.96 -3.96 17.76
C MET A 135 -7.52 -2.56 17.51
N LYS A 136 -8.19 -1.99 18.51
CA LYS A 136 -8.70 -0.62 18.41
C LYS A 136 -7.58 0.41 18.20
N GLY A 137 -6.49 0.29 18.94
CA GLY A 137 -5.31 1.15 18.79
C GLY A 137 -4.61 0.97 17.44
N LEU A 138 -4.41 -0.27 17.00
CA LEU A 138 -3.82 -0.58 15.69
C LEU A 138 -4.69 -0.07 14.54
N GLN A 139 -5.99 -0.27 14.57
CA GLN A 139 -6.89 0.20 13.54
C GLN A 139 -6.83 1.72 13.37
N GLN A 140 -6.72 2.46 14.47
CA GLN A 140 -6.56 3.92 14.44
C GLN A 140 -5.20 4.36 13.90
N ALA A 141 -4.11 3.68 14.28
CA ALA A 141 -2.77 3.98 13.81
C ALA A 141 -2.60 3.62 12.31
N LEU A 142 -3.10 2.45 11.92
CA LEU A 142 -2.95 1.95 10.56
C LEU A 142 -3.77 2.75 9.52
N THR A 143 -4.89 3.33 9.90
CA THR A 143 -5.66 4.24 9.02
C THR A 143 -4.92 5.55 8.74
N LYS A 144 -4.00 5.97 9.62
CA LYS A 144 -3.26 7.22 9.47
C LYS A 144 -1.89 7.05 8.83
N ASP A 145 -1.21 5.93 9.09
CA ASP A 145 0.22 5.77 8.84
C ASP A 145 0.58 4.83 7.68
N ILE A 146 -0.40 4.11 7.10
CA ILE A 146 -0.14 3.26 5.94
C ILE A 146 -0.40 4.05 4.67
N GLY A 147 0.65 4.72 4.19
CA GLY A 147 0.67 5.37 2.90
C GLY A 147 2.02 5.18 2.23
N TYR A 148 2.01 4.73 0.96
CA TYR A 148 3.21 4.67 0.13
C TYR A 148 3.24 5.88 -0.80
N PRO A 149 4.25 6.76 -0.73
CA PRO A 149 4.32 8.00 -1.52
C PRO A 149 4.75 7.70 -2.97
N ALA A 150 3.86 7.05 -3.73
CA ALA A 150 4.15 6.51 -5.06
C ALA A 150 4.63 7.57 -6.05
N GLU A 151 4.02 8.76 -6.06
CA GLU A 151 4.42 9.84 -6.95
C GLU A 151 5.82 10.39 -6.61
N SER A 152 6.08 10.63 -5.34
CA SER A 152 7.38 11.13 -4.88
C SER A 152 8.51 10.14 -5.17
N ASP A 153 8.26 8.86 -4.97
CA ASP A 153 9.26 7.83 -5.22
C ASP A 153 9.46 7.58 -6.72
N ALA A 154 8.37 7.60 -7.52
CA ALA A 154 8.47 7.55 -8.98
C ALA A 154 9.30 8.73 -9.50
N LYS A 155 9.05 9.94 -8.99
CA LYS A 155 9.81 11.13 -9.38
C LYS A 155 11.29 10.99 -9.03
N LYS A 156 11.63 10.56 -7.81
CA LYS A 156 13.02 10.32 -7.41
C LYS A 156 13.72 9.31 -8.32
N ILE A 157 13.06 8.19 -8.66
CA ILE A 157 13.65 7.12 -9.46
C ILE A 157 13.82 7.55 -10.92
N LEU A 158 12.82 8.24 -11.49
CA LEU A 158 12.79 8.60 -12.92
C LEU A 158 13.61 9.85 -13.23
N GLU A 159 13.71 10.81 -12.30
CA GLU A 159 14.50 12.02 -12.45
C GLU A 159 15.95 11.88 -11.94
N GLN A 160 16.31 10.72 -11.39
CA GLN A 160 17.66 10.48 -10.91
C GLN A 160 18.66 10.49 -12.08
N THR A 161 19.50 11.51 -12.14
CA THR A 161 20.58 11.58 -13.12
C THR A 161 21.62 10.51 -12.81
N ARG A 162 21.90 9.62 -13.76
CA ARG A 162 22.97 8.62 -13.66
C ARG A 162 24.24 9.21 -14.24
N GLU A 163 25.38 8.92 -13.63
CA GLU A 163 26.70 9.31 -14.16
C GLU A 163 26.85 8.81 -15.61
N GLY A 164 27.23 9.72 -16.53
CA GLY A 164 27.38 9.42 -17.96
C GLY A 164 26.11 9.53 -18.80
N GLN A 165 24.98 9.93 -18.26
CA GLN A 165 23.78 10.21 -19.08
C GLN A 165 23.90 11.57 -19.78
N PRO A 166 23.74 11.63 -21.13
CA PRO A 166 23.84 12.86 -21.90
C PRO A 166 22.60 13.75 -21.84
N PHE A 167 21.54 13.32 -21.13
CA PHE A 167 20.26 14.01 -21.03
C PHE A 167 19.69 13.91 -19.60
N GLN A 168 18.84 14.87 -19.27
CA GLN A 168 18.06 14.85 -18.04
C GLN A 168 16.62 14.42 -18.33
N GLN A 169 16.05 13.67 -17.40
CA GLN A 169 14.65 13.23 -17.46
C GLN A 169 13.84 14.01 -16.44
N LYS A 170 12.65 14.47 -16.83
CA LYS A 170 11.70 15.17 -15.98
C LYS A 170 10.34 14.52 -16.06
N LEU A 171 9.79 14.14 -14.92
CA LEU A 171 8.44 13.62 -14.80
C LEU A 171 7.45 14.78 -14.77
N SER A 172 6.74 15.02 -15.88
CA SER A 172 5.80 16.14 -16.01
C SER A 172 4.36 15.77 -15.68
N LYS A 173 4.01 14.48 -15.74
CA LYS A 173 2.73 13.94 -15.29
C LYS A 173 2.96 12.59 -14.64
N PHE A 174 2.27 12.32 -13.54
CA PHE A 174 2.18 10.99 -12.93
C PHE A 174 0.79 10.83 -12.32
N GLU A 175 0.08 9.81 -12.74
CA GLU A 175 -1.26 9.51 -12.25
C GLU A 175 -1.46 7.99 -12.21
N ILE A 176 -1.98 7.47 -11.12
CA ILE A 176 -2.40 6.08 -11.02
C ILE A 176 -3.92 6.05 -11.14
N SER A 177 -4.42 5.62 -12.30
CA SER A 177 -5.85 5.57 -12.62
C SER A 177 -6.57 4.40 -11.96
N ALA A 178 -5.83 3.32 -11.64
CA ALA A 178 -6.38 2.18 -10.91
C ALA A 178 -5.31 1.47 -10.06
N VAL A 179 -5.73 1.02 -8.87
CA VAL A 179 -4.97 0.12 -8.00
C VAL A 179 -5.84 -1.09 -7.72
N ARG A 180 -5.37 -2.29 -8.07
CA ARG A 180 -6.16 -3.53 -7.96
C ARG A 180 -5.34 -4.62 -7.28
N ALA A 181 -5.90 -5.24 -6.26
CA ALA A 181 -5.36 -6.49 -5.70
C ALA A 181 -5.88 -7.67 -6.55
N THR A 182 -4.96 -8.48 -7.05
CA THR A 182 -5.23 -9.72 -7.79
C THR A 182 -4.66 -10.91 -7.01
N PRO A 183 -4.99 -12.16 -7.30
CA PRO A 183 -4.51 -13.30 -6.51
C PRO A 183 -3.01 -13.41 -6.35
N ASP A 184 -2.23 -12.89 -7.30
CA ASP A 184 -0.77 -13.02 -7.36
C ASP A 184 0.01 -11.70 -7.23
N ALA A 185 -0.68 -10.55 -7.40
CA ALA A 185 -0.01 -9.26 -7.46
C ALA A 185 -0.90 -8.08 -7.07
N LEU A 186 -0.28 -6.99 -6.66
CA LEU A 186 -0.87 -5.65 -6.69
C LEU A 186 -0.61 -5.05 -8.08
N VAL A 187 -1.67 -4.66 -8.77
CA VAL A 187 -1.63 -4.11 -10.13
C VAL A 187 -1.90 -2.61 -10.07
N LEU A 188 -0.99 -1.82 -10.64
CA LEU A 188 -1.13 -0.39 -10.82
C LEU A 188 -1.30 -0.08 -12.31
N VAL A 189 -2.32 0.71 -12.64
CA VAL A 189 -2.51 1.28 -13.98
C VAL A 189 -2.04 2.72 -13.92
N ILE A 190 -0.91 3.01 -14.59
CA ILE A 190 -0.18 4.27 -14.45
C ILE A 190 -0.22 5.02 -15.78
N ASP A 191 -0.56 6.30 -15.71
CA ASP A 191 -0.41 7.27 -16.79
C ASP A 191 0.68 8.27 -16.40
N PHE A 192 1.74 8.38 -17.21
CA PHE A 192 2.83 9.29 -16.93
C PHE A 192 3.41 9.89 -18.20
N VAL A 193 3.97 11.08 -18.07
CA VAL A 193 4.69 11.79 -19.15
C VAL A 193 6.10 12.09 -18.67
N LEU A 194 7.09 11.53 -19.37
CA LEU A 194 8.50 11.77 -19.13
C LEU A 194 9.04 12.67 -20.25
N THR A 195 9.60 13.81 -19.89
CA THR A 195 10.25 14.74 -20.84
C THR A 195 11.75 14.57 -20.73
N VAL A 196 12.43 14.47 -21.87
CA VAL A 196 13.90 14.38 -21.97
C VAL A 196 14.42 15.74 -22.41
N GLN A 197 15.41 16.29 -21.70
CA GLN A 197 16.06 17.58 -21.97
C GLN A 197 17.58 17.41 -22.06
#